data_5418656a388a811e37dd5a8d00a9dce9
#
_entry.id   5418656a388a811e37dd5a8d00a9dce9
#
_cell.length_a   1.000
_cell.length_b   1.000
_cell.length_c   1.000
_cell.angle_alpha   90.00
_cell.angle_beta   90.00
_cell.angle_gamma   90.00
#
_symmetry.space_group_name_H-M   'P 1'
#
loop_
_entity.id
_entity.type
_entity.pdbx_description
1 polymer ?
#
loop_
_entity_poly.entity_id
_entity_poly.type
_entity_poly.pdbx_seq_one_letter_code
_entity_poly.pdbx_strand_id
1 'polypeptide(L)'
;IYIDLYKQAKAEKWSDSQLKEAKKLARWDYWGFTSHELNNYNELAAAHSRFAKALCDSLVVNEWDGFDIDWEPGNGFNDADGTLAGNMHQNRLILHLVQEMGKYIGPKSDPEGTGHKLLCVDGQISIFYDDCPEYIDYFILQSYGRVDDLDYYVPNTHKFILTENFEQFASIGGQLFRQASYMPASGYKGGVGAYRFQKDYDNTPDYKYMRRAIQENQRVFNEWKAAQAKDSQGENSDQQ
;
A
#
# COMPACT_ATOMS: atom_id res chain seq x y z
N ILE A 1 -9.20 -23.32 6.86
CA ILE A 1 -10.59 -22.82 6.92
C ILE A 1 -11.32 -23.16 5.62
N TYR A 2 -10.92 -22.65 4.44
CA TYR A 2 -11.64 -22.92 3.19
C TYR A 2 -11.70 -24.38 2.77
N ILE A 3 -10.66 -25.16 3.04
CA ILE A 3 -10.65 -26.61 2.72
C ILE A 3 -11.73 -27.34 3.54
N ASP A 4 -11.90 -26.97 4.79
CA ASP A 4 -12.89 -27.59 5.67
C ASP A 4 -14.31 -27.18 5.30
N LEU A 5 -14.53 -25.91 4.93
CA LEU A 5 -15.82 -25.44 4.39
C LEU A 5 -16.20 -26.16 3.11
N TYR A 6 -15.27 -26.41 2.20
CA TYR A 6 -15.55 -27.18 1.00
C TYR A 6 -15.92 -28.63 1.29
N LYS A 7 -15.24 -29.28 2.24
CA LYS A 7 -15.58 -30.64 2.68
C LYS A 7 -16.99 -30.68 3.29
N GLN A 8 -17.30 -29.72 4.16
CA GLN A 8 -18.60 -29.60 4.78
C GLN A 8 -19.69 -29.33 3.75
N ALA A 9 -19.49 -28.34 2.86
CA ALA A 9 -20.44 -28.03 1.80
C ALA A 9 -20.78 -29.23 0.91
N LYS A 10 -19.77 -30.06 0.60
CA LYS A 10 -19.95 -31.28 -0.16
C LYS A 10 -20.76 -32.33 0.62
N ALA A 11 -20.44 -32.53 1.90
CA ALA A 11 -21.14 -33.49 2.76
C ALA A 11 -22.61 -33.11 2.99
N GLU A 12 -22.88 -31.80 3.19
CA GLU A 12 -24.21 -31.27 3.48
C GLU A 12 -24.97 -30.80 2.21
N LYS A 13 -24.37 -30.97 1.05
CA LYS A 13 -24.96 -30.59 -0.26
C LYS A 13 -25.39 -29.13 -0.34
N TRP A 14 -24.54 -28.23 0.12
CA TRP A 14 -24.79 -26.79 0.04
C TRP A 14 -24.91 -26.31 -1.41
N SER A 15 -25.77 -25.33 -1.64
CA SER A 15 -25.79 -24.57 -2.87
C SER A 15 -24.56 -23.65 -2.97
N ASP A 16 -24.26 -23.21 -4.18
CA ASP A 16 -23.15 -22.24 -4.41
C ASP A 16 -23.35 -20.96 -3.59
N SER A 17 -24.59 -20.51 -3.43
CA SER A 17 -24.94 -19.34 -2.61
C SER A 17 -24.62 -19.58 -1.13
N GLN A 18 -24.98 -20.76 -0.58
CA GLN A 18 -24.67 -21.11 0.80
C GLN A 18 -23.17 -21.22 1.04
N LEU A 19 -22.44 -21.81 0.11
CA LEU A 19 -20.98 -21.90 0.19
C LEU A 19 -20.32 -20.51 0.12
N LYS A 20 -20.81 -19.63 -0.74
CA LYS A 20 -20.32 -18.25 -0.87
C LYS A 20 -20.51 -17.48 0.45
N GLU A 21 -21.68 -17.57 1.04
CA GLU A 21 -21.98 -16.90 2.31
C GLU A 21 -21.16 -17.48 3.47
N ALA A 22 -21.04 -18.80 3.56
CA ALA A 22 -20.20 -19.45 4.58
C ALA A 22 -18.72 -19.04 4.46
N LYS A 23 -18.19 -18.90 3.25
CA LYS A 23 -16.83 -18.39 3.02
C LYS A 23 -16.67 -16.94 3.47
N LYS A 24 -17.67 -16.11 3.20
CA LYS A 24 -17.67 -14.71 3.64
C LYS A 24 -17.62 -14.62 5.15
N LEU A 25 -18.53 -15.32 5.84
CA LEU A 25 -18.59 -15.34 7.30
C LEU A 25 -17.31 -15.91 7.93
N ALA A 26 -16.81 -17.04 7.43
CA ALA A 26 -15.60 -17.67 7.97
C ALA A 26 -14.35 -16.77 7.84
N ARG A 27 -14.28 -15.95 6.80
CA ARG A 27 -13.20 -14.99 6.63
C ARG A 27 -13.25 -13.90 7.71
N TRP A 28 -14.43 -13.40 8.01
CA TRP A 28 -14.62 -12.35 9.01
C TRP A 28 -14.50 -12.89 10.43
N ASP A 29 -15.06 -14.07 10.72
CA ASP A 29 -14.91 -14.74 12.01
C ASP A 29 -13.44 -15.00 12.37
N TYR A 30 -12.60 -15.33 11.39
CA TYR A 30 -11.16 -15.49 11.60
C TYR A 30 -10.51 -14.22 12.17
N TRP A 31 -10.98 -13.05 11.74
CA TRP A 31 -10.50 -11.74 12.21
C TRP A 31 -11.32 -11.18 13.39
N GLY A 32 -12.23 -11.97 13.94
CA GLY A 32 -13.03 -11.58 15.09
C GLY A 32 -14.24 -10.71 14.80
N PHE A 33 -14.71 -10.69 13.55
CA PHE A 33 -15.97 -10.04 13.18
C PHE A 33 -17.14 -11.02 13.30
N THR A 34 -18.26 -10.57 13.81
CA THR A 34 -19.51 -11.31 13.82
C THR A 34 -20.40 -10.91 12.65
N SER A 35 -21.36 -11.77 12.24
CA SER A 35 -22.35 -11.44 11.22
C SER A 35 -23.21 -10.23 11.59
N HIS A 36 -23.42 -9.98 12.87
CA HIS A 36 -24.15 -8.82 13.37
C HIS A 36 -23.35 -7.52 13.15
N GLU A 37 -22.09 -7.53 13.49
CA GLU A 37 -21.18 -6.39 13.31
C GLU A 37 -21.04 -5.97 11.85
N LEU A 38 -21.06 -6.93 10.91
CA LEU A 38 -21.01 -6.64 9.48
C LEU A 38 -22.22 -5.85 8.95
N ASN A 39 -23.32 -5.82 9.69
CA ASN A 39 -24.56 -5.12 9.32
C ASN A 39 -24.83 -3.85 10.14
N ASN A 40 -23.94 -3.49 11.08
CA ASN A 40 -24.10 -2.33 11.93
C ASN A 40 -22.80 -1.49 11.93
N TYR A 41 -22.88 -0.23 11.48
CA TYR A 41 -21.70 0.62 11.37
C TYR A 41 -20.96 0.86 12.69
N ASN A 42 -21.67 1.15 13.74
CA ASN A 42 -21.03 1.44 15.03
C ASN A 42 -20.34 0.19 15.61
N GLU A 43 -20.95 -0.96 15.40
CA GLU A 43 -20.38 -2.24 15.80
C GLU A 43 -19.21 -2.63 14.89
N LEU A 44 -19.32 -2.35 13.59
CA LEU A 44 -18.23 -2.56 12.64
C LEU A 44 -17.01 -1.68 12.95
N ALA A 45 -17.22 -0.44 13.37
CA ALA A 45 -16.14 0.44 13.82
C ALA A 45 -15.39 -0.16 15.04
N ALA A 46 -16.13 -0.73 16.01
CA ALA A 46 -15.52 -1.44 17.13
C ALA A 46 -14.80 -2.74 16.68
N ALA A 47 -15.34 -3.44 15.70
CA ALA A 47 -14.71 -4.62 15.12
C ALA A 47 -13.42 -4.26 14.35
N HIS A 48 -13.37 -3.14 13.65
CA HIS A 48 -12.15 -2.62 13.01
C HIS A 48 -11.02 -2.41 14.01
N SER A 49 -11.30 -1.86 15.20
CA SER A 49 -10.28 -1.68 16.24
C SER A 49 -9.65 -3.01 16.66
N ARG A 50 -10.48 -4.06 16.83
CA ARG A 50 -9.99 -5.41 17.15
C ARG A 50 -9.19 -6.02 16.00
N PHE A 51 -9.69 -5.85 14.77
CA PHE A 51 -9.02 -6.34 13.57
C PHE A 51 -7.67 -5.65 13.36
N ALA A 52 -7.62 -4.33 13.43
CA ALA A 52 -6.38 -3.56 13.33
C ALA A 52 -5.35 -4.01 14.36
N LYS A 53 -5.78 -4.19 15.62
CA LYS A 53 -4.89 -4.69 16.67
C LYS A 53 -4.36 -6.08 16.36
N ALA A 54 -5.23 -7.02 16.01
CA ALA A 54 -4.83 -8.39 15.70
C ALA A 54 -3.88 -8.47 14.51
N LEU A 55 -4.11 -7.66 13.49
CA LEU A 55 -3.24 -7.54 12.33
C LEU A 55 -1.87 -7.01 12.71
N CYS A 56 -1.82 -5.91 13.47
CA CYS A 56 -0.55 -5.31 13.91
C CYS A 56 0.20 -6.20 14.90
N ASP A 57 -0.49 -6.91 15.81
CA ASP A 57 0.12 -7.92 16.68
C ASP A 57 0.78 -9.04 15.86
N SER A 58 0.18 -9.45 14.74
CA SER A 58 0.76 -10.48 13.87
C SER A 58 2.07 -10.04 13.20
N LEU A 59 2.26 -8.74 12.94
CA LEU A 59 3.52 -8.21 12.42
C LEU A 59 4.65 -8.36 13.45
N VAL A 60 4.33 -8.20 14.72
CA VAL A 60 5.31 -8.38 15.81
C VAL A 60 5.69 -9.85 15.94
N VAL A 61 4.69 -10.73 15.97
CA VAL A 61 4.89 -12.18 16.13
C VAL A 61 5.71 -12.80 14.99
N ASN A 62 5.51 -12.29 13.76
CA ASN A 62 6.20 -12.78 12.57
C ASN A 62 7.48 -12.00 12.23
N GLU A 63 7.85 -11.01 13.04
CA GLU A 63 9.03 -10.15 12.83
C GLU A 63 9.00 -9.42 11.48
N TRP A 64 7.81 -9.07 10.97
CA TRP A 64 7.66 -8.30 9.74
C TRP A 64 7.89 -6.81 9.99
N ASP A 65 8.44 -6.13 8.99
CA ASP A 65 8.79 -4.70 9.09
C ASP A 65 7.59 -3.76 8.95
N GLY A 66 6.48 -4.24 8.42
CA GLY A 66 5.28 -3.42 8.22
C GLY A 66 4.16 -4.14 7.49
N PHE A 67 3.17 -3.36 7.09
CA PHE A 67 2.00 -3.81 6.35
C PHE A 67 1.77 -2.94 5.12
N ASP A 68 1.45 -3.57 4.01
CA ASP A 68 1.06 -2.92 2.77
C ASP A 68 -0.38 -3.28 2.40
N ILE A 69 -1.17 -2.26 2.06
CA ILE A 69 -2.56 -2.40 1.65
C ILE A 69 -2.60 -2.29 0.12
N ASP A 70 -2.82 -3.41 -0.56
CA ASP A 70 -3.11 -3.42 -2.00
C ASP A 70 -4.57 -3.00 -2.21
N TRP A 71 -4.79 -1.70 -2.46
CA TRP A 71 -6.12 -1.11 -2.61
C TRP A 71 -6.54 -1.05 -4.07
N GLU A 72 -7.29 -2.05 -4.47
CA GLU A 72 -7.90 -2.15 -5.79
C GLU A 72 -9.43 -2.20 -5.63
N PRO A 73 -10.14 -1.05 -5.73
CA PRO A 73 -11.60 -1.00 -5.63
C PRO A 73 -12.25 -1.98 -6.61
N GLY A 74 -13.09 -2.87 -6.07
CA GLY A 74 -13.67 -3.99 -6.82
C GLY A 74 -13.17 -5.36 -6.37
N ASN A 75 -12.01 -5.46 -5.70
CA ASN A 75 -11.38 -6.73 -5.37
C ASN A 75 -11.51 -7.15 -3.90
N GLY A 76 -12.30 -6.53 -3.08
CA GLY A 76 -12.36 -7.01 -1.71
C GLY A 76 -13.35 -6.35 -0.78
N PHE A 77 -13.25 -5.07 -0.57
CA PHE A 77 -14.18 -4.30 0.23
C PHE A 77 -15.42 -3.85 -0.56
N ASN A 78 -15.49 -4.18 -1.84
CA ASN A 78 -16.68 -4.01 -2.63
C ASN A 78 -17.69 -5.09 -2.25
N ASP A 79 -18.61 -4.76 -1.38
CA ASP A 79 -19.89 -5.43 -1.39
C ASP A 79 -20.70 -4.92 -2.58
N ALA A 80 -20.51 -5.60 -3.70
CA ALA A 80 -21.30 -5.36 -4.90
C ALA A 80 -22.81 -5.65 -4.67
N ASP A 81 -23.14 -6.29 -3.54
CA ASP A 81 -24.52 -6.60 -3.15
C ASP A 81 -25.10 -5.62 -2.12
N GLY A 82 -24.34 -4.58 -1.73
CA GLY A 82 -24.83 -3.55 -0.80
C GLY A 82 -25.10 -4.04 0.64
N THR A 83 -24.62 -5.21 1.01
CA THR A 83 -24.91 -5.82 2.31
C THR A 83 -24.07 -5.28 3.46
N LEU A 84 -23.03 -4.50 3.21
CA LEU A 84 -22.46 -3.64 4.24
C LEU A 84 -23.37 -2.43 4.42
N ALA A 85 -24.41 -2.66 5.20
CA ALA A 85 -25.36 -1.70 5.74
C ALA A 85 -25.51 -0.42 4.91
N GLY A 86 -26.32 -0.49 3.92
CA GLY A 86 -27.07 0.54 3.18
C GLY A 86 -26.50 1.94 2.96
N ASN A 87 -25.51 2.37 3.70
CA ASN A 87 -24.99 3.73 3.67
C ASN A 87 -23.48 3.83 3.93
N MET A 88 -22.77 2.71 3.99
CA MET A 88 -21.32 2.78 4.22
C MET A 88 -20.57 2.78 2.91
N HIS A 89 -20.05 3.94 2.60
CA HIS A 89 -19.11 4.07 1.52
C HIS A 89 -17.85 3.25 1.88
N GLN A 90 -17.46 2.31 1.01
CA GLN A 90 -16.28 1.43 1.21
C GLN A 90 -15.02 2.23 1.61
N ASN A 91 -14.87 3.45 1.07
CA ASN A 91 -13.77 4.35 1.41
C ASN A 91 -13.73 4.68 2.91
N ARG A 92 -14.89 4.90 3.55
CA ARG A 92 -14.94 5.17 5.00
C ARG A 92 -14.48 3.99 5.84
N LEU A 93 -14.74 2.76 5.38
CA LEU A 93 -14.33 1.56 6.08
C LEU A 93 -12.82 1.39 6.07
N ILE A 94 -12.20 1.52 4.90
CA ILE A 94 -10.75 1.36 4.78
C ILE A 94 -10.01 2.50 5.46
N LEU A 95 -10.49 3.74 5.35
CA LEU A 95 -9.91 4.89 6.05
C LEU A 95 -9.98 4.71 7.56
N HIS A 96 -11.12 4.27 8.09
CA HIS A 96 -11.25 3.97 9.51
C HIS A 96 -10.30 2.84 9.94
N LEU A 97 -10.14 1.78 9.13
CA LEU A 97 -9.18 0.72 9.41
C LEU A 97 -7.75 1.25 9.48
N VAL A 98 -7.35 2.07 8.52
CA VAL A 98 -6.02 2.73 8.50
C VAL A 98 -5.80 3.59 9.74
N GLN A 99 -6.80 4.38 10.15
CA GLN A 99 -6.73 5.19 11.37
C GLN A 99 -6.57 4.31 12.63
N GLU A 100 -7.26 3.19 12.70
CA GLU A 100 -7.12 2.23 13.80
C GLU A 100 -5.73 1.54 13.79
N MET A 101 -5.21 1.16 12.60
CA MET A 101 -3.86 0.62 12.45
C MET A 101 -2.79 1.65 12.85
N GLY A 102 -3.01 2.91 12.55
CA GLY A 102 -2.12 4.02 12.87
C GLY A 102 -1.88 4.26 14.37
N LYS A 103 -2.62 3.58 15.24
CA LYS A 103 -2.33 3.53 16.69
C LYS A 103 -1.15 2.62 17.03
N TYR A 104 -0.76 1.73 16.12
CA TYR A 104 0.23 0.67 16.36
C TYR A 104 1.39 0.69 15.38
N ILE A 105 1.17 1.13 14.12
CA ILE A 105 2.14 1.16 13.04
C ILE A 105 2.00 2.44 12.23
N GLY A 106 2.98 2.73 11.37
CA GLY A 106 3.00 3.94 10.55
C GLY A 106 3.38 5.21 11.33
N PRO A 107 3.53 6.35 10.66
CA PRO A 107 4.07 7.58 11.25
C PRO A 107 3.28 8.10 12.45
N LYS A 108 1.95 7.88 12.49
CA LYS A 108 1.12 8.33 13.62
C LYS A 108 1.36 7.56 14.92
N SER A 109 1.87 6.33 14.84
CA SER A 109 2.21 5.53 16.03
C SER A 109 3.51 5.99 16.70
N ASP A 110 4.31 6.81 16.01
CA ASP A 110 5.64 7.25 16.45
C ASP A 110 5.85 8.76 16.16
N PRO A 111 5.14 9.63 16.87
CA PRO A 111 5.23 11.08 16.65
C PRO A 111 6.61 11.66 16.98
N GLU A 112 7.44 10.94 17.72
CA GLU A 112 8.81 11.33 18.09
C GLU A 112 9.87 10.84 17.10
N GLY A 113 9.49 9.99 16.12
CA GLY A 113 10.40 9.47 15.09
C GLY A 113 11.48 8.52 15.65
N THR A 114 11.14 7.75 16.68
CA THR A 114 12.06 6.80 17.33
C THR A 114 12.16 5.47 16.59
N GLY A 115 11.19 5.17 15.73
CA GLY A 115 11.11 3.99 14.89
C GLY A 115 9.77 3.25 15.04
N HIS A 116 9.15 2.93 13.92
CA HIS A 116 7.87 2.22 13.86
C HIS A 116 7.88 1.18 12.73
N LYS A 117 6.90 0.28 12.76
CA LYS A 117 6.64 -0.61 11.62
C LYS A 117 5.91 0.16 10.52
N LEU A 118 6.28 -0.08 9.28
CA LEU A 118 5.75 0.65 8.13
C LEU A 118 4.25 0.37 7.91
N LEU A 119 3.52 1.40 7.47
CA LEU A 119 2.18 1.27 6.90
C LEU A 119 2.19 1.88 5.50
N CYS A 120 2.02 1.02 4.50
CA CYS A 120 2.06 1.41 3.10
C CYS A 120 0.71 1.16 2.42
N VAL A 121 0.49 1.81 1.29
CA VAL A 121 -0.66 1.57 0.41
C VAL A 121 -0.18 1.45 -1.01
N ASP A 122 -0.55 0.36 -1.68
CA ASP A 122 -0.36 0.11 -3.11
C ASP A 122 -1.70 0.26 -3.86
N GLY A 123 -1.65 0.63 -5.13
CA GLY A 123 -2.81 0.67 -6.02
C GLY A 123 -3.46 2.04 -6.20
N GLN A 124 -4.75 2.15 -5.92
CA GLN A 124 -5.52 3.38 -6.09
C GLN A 124 -5.50 4.24 -4.82
N ILE A 125 -4.45 5.03 -4.66
CA ILE A 125 -4.07 5.66 -3.41
C ILE A 125 -4.81 6.97 -3.08
N SER A 126 -5.61 7.54 -4.00
CA SER A 126 -6.16 8.90 -3.87
C SER A 126 -6.88 9.16 -2.56
N ILE A 127 -7.77 8.24 -2.14
CA ILE A 127 -8.53 8.39 -0.89
C ILE A 127 -7.64 8.44 0.36
N PHE A 128 -6.52 7.73 0.35
CA PHE A 128 -5.59 7.74 1.49
C PHE A 128 -4.76 9.01 1.50
N TYR A 129 -4.34 9.47 0.33
CA TYR A 129 -3.59 10.70 0.21
C TYR A 129 -4.44 11.94 0.56
N ASP A 130 -5.70 11.97 0.13
CA ASP A 130 -6.60 13.09 0.37
C ASP A 130 -7.08 13.15 1.84
N ASP A 131 -7.34 11.98 2.47
CA ASP A 131 -8.04 11.91 3.76
C ASP A 131 -7.16 11.50 4.95
N CYS A 132 -6.02 10.81 4.71
CA CYS A 132 -5.17 10.31 5.81
C CYS A 132 -3.67 10.17 5.47
N PRO A 133 -3.04 11.10 4.75
CA PRO A 133 -1.64 10.96 4.32
C PRO A 133 -0.65 10.88 5.48
N GLU A 134 -1.01 11.40 6.65
CA GLU A 134 -0.17 11.38 7.83
C GLU A 134 -0.04 10.01 8.50
N TYR A 135 -0.89 9.04 8.13
CA TYR A 135 -0.84 7.67 8.63
C TYR A 135 0.07 6.77 7.80
N ILE A 136 0.39 7.16 6.56
CA ILE A 136 1.03 6.33 5.55
C ILE A 136 2.50 6.71 5.41
N ASP A 137 3.38 5.71 5.41
CA ASP A 137 4.82 5.89 5.13
C ASP A 137 5.07 6.05 3.64
N TYR A 138 4.55 5.11 2.84
CA TYR A 138 4.75 5.10 1.39
C TYR A 138 3.45 4.80 0.64
N PHE A 139 3.29 5.54 -0.46
CA PHE A 139 2.30 5.30 -1.49
C PHE A 139 2.97 4.64 -2.68
N ILE A 140 2.60 3.42 -3.00
CA ILE A 140 3.16 2.63 -4.09
C ILE A 140 2.23 2.74 -5.29
N LEU A 141 2.63 3.52 -6.28
CA LEU A 141 1.83 3.74 -7.48
C LEU A 141 2.03 2.62 -8.48
N GLN A 142 0.96 1.98 -8.90
CA GLN A 142 0.94 1.03 -10.02
C GLN A 142 1.06 1.79 -11.36
N SER A 143 2.22 2.41 -11.57
CA SER A 143 2.55 3.25 -12.74
C SER A 143 2.88 2.41 -13.99
N TYR A 144 2.20 1.29 -14.13
CA TYR A 144 2.48 0.27 -15.14
C TYR A 144 2.47 0.83 -16.56
N GLY A 145 3.61 0.74 -17.25
CA GLY A 145 3.79 1.22 -18.62
C GLY A 145 3.88 2.76 -18.78
N ARG A 146 3.91 3.54 -17.68
CA ARG A 146 3.96 5.00 -17.70
C ARG A 146 4.88 5.57 -16.63
N VAL A 147 5.07 6.88 -16.64
CA VAL A 147 5.70 7.66 -15.56
C VAL A 147 4.64 8.63 -15.06
N ASP A 148 4.19 8.45 -13.83
CA ASP A 148 3.24 9.36 -13.21
C ASP A 148 3.94 10.65 -12.75
N ASP A 149 3.26 11.77 -12.88
CA ASP A 149 3.73 13.06 -12.39
C ASP A 149 3.45 13.18 -10.89
N LEU A 150 4.49 13.40 -10.10
CA LEU A 150 4.40 13.54 -8.66
C LEU A 150 4.24 14.99 -8.18
N ASP A 151 4.28 15.98 -9.05
CA ASP A 151 4.16 17.38 -8.65
C ASP A 151 2.78 17.71 -8.05
N TYR A 152 1.77 16.89 -8.37
CA TYR A 152 0.46 16.95 -7.72
C TYR A 152 0.52 16.66 -6.20
N TYR A 153 1.53 15.91 -5.75
CA TYR A 153 1.63 15.42 -4.37
C TYR A 153 2.60 16.20 -3.48
N VAL A 154 3.01 17.37 -3.91
CA VAL A 154 3.84 18.29 -3.12
C VAL A 154 3.09 18.71 -1.84
N PRO A 155 3.73 18.72 -0.64
CA PRO A 155 5.15 18.49 -0.37
C PRO A 155 5.55 17.02 -0.10
N ASN A 156 4.64 16.08 -0.24
CA ASN A 156 4.80 14.68 0.19
C ASN A 156 5.40 13.76 -0.89
N THR A 157 6.00 14.31 -1.95
CA THR A 157 6.56 13.54 -3.09
C THR A 157 7.51 12.42 -2.65
N HIS A 158 8.23 12.62 -1.55
CA HIS A 158 9.17 11.65 -0.97
C HIS A 158 8.51 10.36 -0.46
N LYS A 159 7.19 10.35 -0.28
CA LYS A 159 6.43 9.15 0.08
C LYS A 159 6.05 8.27 -1.12
N PHE A 160 6.24 8.74 -2.35
CA PHE A 160 5.73 8.08 -3.55
C PHE A 160 6.78 7.20 -4.22
N ILE A 161 6.40 5.95 -4.47
CA ILE A 161 7.19 4.94 -5.17
C ILE A 161 6.50 4.62 -6.50
N LEU A 162 7.19 4.83 -7.62
CA LEU A 162 6.69 4.48 -8.94
C LEU A 162 7.03 3.01 -9.25
N THR A 163 6.07 2.23 -9.75
CA THR A 163 6.31 0.82 -10.03
C THR A 163 5.95 0.43 -11.46
N GLU A 164 6.74 -0.53 -12.00
CA GLU A 164 6.51 -1.11 -13.32
C GLU A 164 5.96 -2.55 -13.20
N ASN A 165 5.23 -3.00 -14.21
CA ASN A 165 4.69 -4.35 -14.28
C ASN A 165 5.67 -5.31 -15.00
N PHE A 166 6.45 -6.06 -14.25
CA PHE A 166 7.37 -7.06 -14.80
C PHE A 166 6.70 -8.41 -15.14
N GLU A 167 5.42 -8.54 -14.88
CA GLU A 167 4.67 -9.65 -15.47
C GLU A 167 4.56 -9.48 -17.00
N GLN A 168 4.51 -8.24 -17.47
CA GLN A 168 4.41 -7.90 -18.89
C GLN A 168 5.74 -7.43 -19.50
N PHE A 169 6.56 -6.70 -18.74
CA PHE A 169 7.68 -5.93 -19.28
C PHE A 169 9.06 -6.38 -18.83
N ALA A 170 9.19 -7.49 -18.09
CA ALA A 170 10.48 -7.94 -17.58
C ALA A 170 11.55 -8.14 -18.67
N SER A 171 11.18 -8.59 -19.88
CA SER A 171 12.15 -8.85 -20.97
C SER A 171 12.74 -7.58 -21.59
N ILE A 172 12.09 -6.42 -21.41
CA ILE A 172 12.49 -5.14 -22.01
C ILE A 172 12.67 -4.01 -20.98
N GLY A 173 12.29 -4.26 -19.71
CA GLY A 173 12.39 -3.30 -18.60
C GLY A 173 11.30 -2.24 -18.53
N GLY A 174 10.36 -2.21 -19.49
CA GLY A 174 9.24 -1.26 -19.52
C GLY A 174 9.67 0.19 -19.32
N GLN A 175 8.96 0.91 -18.46
CA GLN A 175 9.25 2.29 -18.09
C GLN A 175 10.13 2.42 -16.83
N LEU A 176 10.53 1.30 -16.20
CA LEU A 176 11.22 1.32 -14.90
C LEU A 176 12.43 2.26 -14.87
N PHE A 177 13.24 2.28 -15.93
CA PHE A 177 14.40 3.18 -16.00
C PHE A 177 13.99 4.65 -16.10
N ARG A 178 12.91 4.97 -16.84
CA ARG A 178 12.37 6.33 -16.93
C ARG A 178 11.76 6.76 -15.60
N GLN A 179 11.06 5.87 -14.91
CA GLN A 179 10.58 6.10 -13.55
C GLN A 179 11.75 6.37 -12.59
N ALA A 180 12.85 5.61 -12.73
CA ALA A 180 14.06 5.81 -11.93
C ALA A 180 14.73 7.17 -12.20
N SER A 181 14.79 7.60 -13.47
CA SER A 181 15.38 8.89 -13.87
C SER A 181 14.50 10.09 -13.52
N TYR A 182 13.17 9.90 -13.37
CA TYR A 182 12.23 10.97 -13.08
C TYR A 182 12.49 11.56 -11.70
N MET A 183 12.43 12.89 -11.61
CA MET A 183 12.39 13.63 -10.35
C MET A 183 11.26 14.66 -10.43
N PRO A 184 10.47 14.85 -9.36
CA PRO A 184 9.47 15.92 -9.33
C PRO A 184 10.15 17.29 -9.39
N ALA A 185 9.43 18.31 -9.85
CA ALA A 185 9.95 19.68 -9.91
C ALA A 185 10.29 20.24 -8.51
N SER A 186 9.61 19.74 -7.48
CA SER A 186 9.87 20.10 -6.07
C SER A 186 10.04 18.85 -5.21
N GLY A 187 11.14 18.79 -4.48
CA GLY A 187 11.46 17.66 -3.61
C GLY A 187 12.10 16.48 -4.34
N TYR A 188 11.82 15.28 -3.88
CA TYR A 188 12.30 14.02 -4.46
C TYR A 188 11.23 12.93 -4.29
N LYS A 189 11.33 11.85 -5.07
CA LYS A 189 10.43 10.70 -4.94
C LYS A 189 10.96 9.69 -3.92
N GLY A 190 10.06 8.89 -3.33
CA GLY A 190 10.41 7.82 -2.38
C GLY A 190 11.22 6.69 -3.02
N GLY A 191 10.98 6.39 -4.28
CA GLY A 191 11.73 5.36 -4.96
C GLY A 191 11.08 4.83 -6.23
N VAL A 192 11.57 3.67 -6.68
CA VAL A 192 11.00 2.89 -7.78
C VAL A 192 10.97 1.42 -7.43
N GLY A 193 10.05 0.68 -8.04
CA GLY A 193 9.88 -0.74 -7.83
C GLY A 193 9.32 -1.45 -9.06
N ALA A 194 9.09 -2.76 -8.93
CA ALA A 194 8.45 -3.54 -9.97
C ALA A 194 7.56 -4.62 -9.37
N TYR A 195 6.32 -4.68 -9.85
CA TYR A 195 5.46 -5.82 -9.59
C TYR A 195 6.03 -7.06 -10.25
N ARG A 196 6.16 -8.16 -9.47
CA ARG A 196 6.80 -9.41 -9.87
C ARG A 196 8.24 -9.22 -10.37
N PHE A 197 9.02 -8.41 -9.64
CA PHE A 197 10.43 -8.11 -9.97
C PHE A 197 11.29 -9.38 -10.20
N GLN A 198 10.91 -10.52 -9.60
CA GLN A 198 11.60 -11.80 -9.82
C GLN A 198 11.59 -12.26 -11.28
N LYS A 199 10.71 -11.72 -12.12
CA LYS A 199 10.72 -11.99 -13.58
C LYS A 199 11.93 -11.40 -14.30
N ASP A 200 12.62 -10.43 -13.68
CA ASP A 200 13.88 -9.88 -14.20
C ASP A 200 15.09 -10.82 -13.98
N TYR A 201 14.91 -11.88 -13.18
CA TYR A 201 15.96 -12.88 -12.93
C TYR A 201 16.39 -13.59 -14.22
N ASP A 202 15.47 -13.85 -15.13
CA ASP A 202 15.72 -14.56 -16.38
C ASP A 202 16.50 -13.73 -17.42
N ASN A 203 16.77 -12.46 -17.16
CA ASN A 203 17.57 -11.61 -18.03
C ASN A 203 19.07 -11.85 -17.81
N THR A 204 19.89 -11.36 -18.74
CA THR A 204 21.37 -11.45 -18.66
C THR A 204 21.96 -10.03 -18.64
N PRO A 205 22.66 -9.64 -17.56
CA PRO A 205 22.79 -10.35 -16.29
C PRO A 205 21.49 -10.42 -15.51
N ASP A 206 21.40 -11.32 -14.53
CA ASP A 206 20.25 -11.46 -13.63
C ASP A 206 19.85 -10.12 -13.00
N TYR A 207 18.54 -9.84 -12.94
CA TYR A 207 17.99 -8.57 -12.46
C TYR A 207 18.55 -7.33 -13.17
N LYS A 208 18.79 -7.46 -14.47
CA LYS A 208 19.40 -6.42 -15.32
C LYS A 208 18.69 -5.08 -15.20
N TYR A 209 17.39 -5.06 -15.28
CA TYR A 209 16.60 -3.82 -15.28
C TYR A 209 16.43 -3.26 -13.87
N MET A 210 16.24 -4.11 -12.87
CA MET A 210 16.20 -3.68 -11.47
C MET A 210 17.52 -3.07 -11.03
N ARG A 211 18.66 -3.73 -11.31
CA ARG A 211 20.00 -3.18 -10.99
C ARG A 211 20.24 -1.82 -11.64
N ARG A 212 19.85 -1.68 -12.90
CA ARG A 212 19.99 -0.43 -13.64
C ARG A 212 19.10 0.67 -13.06
N ALA A 213 17.86 0.34 -12.68
CA ALA A 213 16.95 1.29 -12.07
C ALA A 213 17.42 1.75 -10.69
N ILE A 214 17.93 0.84 -9.85
CA ILE A 214 18.51 1.18 -8.54
C ILE A 214 19.67 2.17 -8.71
N GLN A 215 20.60 1.89 -9.63
CA GLN A 215 21.75 2.77 -9.88
C GLN A 215 21.31 4.16 -10.36
N GLU A 216 20.36 4.20 -11.27
CA GLU A 216 19.83 5.47 -11.82
C GLU A 216 19.06 6.27 -10.75
N ASN A 217 18.20 5.62 -9.99
CA ASN A 217 17.48 6.28 -8.89
C ASN A 217 18.46 6.88 -7.86
N GLN A 218 19.51 6.16 -7.51
CA GLN A 218 20.56 6.65 -6.61
C GLN A 218 21.33 7.82 -7.21
N ARG A 219 21.62 7.78 -8.51
CA ARG A 219 22.32 8.86 -9.21
C ARG A 219 21.51 10.15 -9.15
N VAL A 220 20.24 10.13 -9.59
CA VAL A 220 19.41 11.33 -9.61
C VAL A 220 19.13 11.88 -8.21
N PHE A 221 18.97 11.01 -7.20
CA PHE A 221 18.83 11.44 -5.82
C PHE A 221 20.08 12.13 -5.28
N ASN A 222 21.26 11.61 -5.60
CA ASN A 222 22.53 12.25 -5.21
C ASN A 222 22.74 13.60 -5.89
N GLU A 223 22.35 13.74 -7.15
CA GLU A 223 22.38 15.01 -7.88
C GLU A 223 21.45 16.04 -7.26
N TRP A 224 20.21 15.62 -6.92
CA TRP A 224 19.26 16.46 -6.21
C TRP A 224 19.83 16.93 -4.86
N LYS A 225 20.37 16.04 -4.05
CA LYS A 225 21.01 16.40 -2.75
C LYS A 225 22.16 17.39 -2.92
N ALA A 226 22.98 17.20 -3.94
CA ALA A 226 24.11 18.10 -4.21
C ALA A 226 23.63 19.51 -4.64
N ALA A 227 22.53 19.62 -5.37
CA ALA A 227 21.91 20.89 -5.73
C ALA A 227 21.39 21.63 -4.48
N GLN A 228 20.63 20.95 -3.61
CA GLN A 228 20.11 21.53 -2.36
C GLN A 228 21.26 22.05 -1.45
N ALA A 229 22.36 21.33 -1.37
CA ALA A 229 23.51 21.76 -0.57
C ALA A 229 24.18 23.05 -1.10
N LYS A 230 24.17 23.27 -2.40
CA LYS A 230 24.70 24.50 -3.03
C LYS A 230 23.79 25.70 -2.79
N ASP A 231 22.49 25.51 -2.94
CA ASP A 231 21.49 26.56 -2.71
C ASP A 231 21.55 27.08 -1.26
N SER A 232 21.66 26.18 -0.29
CA SER A 232 21.80 26.51 1.14
C SER A 232 23.08 27.27 1.49
N GLN A 233 24.15 27.10 0.70
CA GLN A 233 25.41 27.83 0.89
C GLN A 233 25.40 29.21 0.22
N GLY A 234 24.66 29.35 -0.90
CA GLY A 234 24.48 30.62 -1.62
C GLY A 234 23.72 31.66 -0.79
N GLU A 235 22.64 31.23 -0.12
CA GLU A 235 21.83 32.13 0.71
C GLU A 235 22.56 32.69 1.93
N ASN A 236 23.55 31.98 2.46
CA ASN A 236 24.38 32.46 3.58
C ASN A 236 25.50 33.42 3.15
N SER A 237 25.84 33.48 1.86
CA SER A 237 26.86 34.41 1.34
C SER A 237 26.31 35.80 1.04
N ASP A 238 25.02 35.93 0.79
CA ASP A 238 24.36 37.21 0.45
C ASP A 238 23.89 38.00 1.71
N GLN A 239 24.10 37.45 2.92
CA GLN A 239 23.74 38.09 4.19
C GLN A 239 24.95 38.67 4.95
N GLN A 240 26.14 38.69 4.36
CA GLN A 240 27.36 39.33 4.88
C GLN A 240 27.68 40.58 4.07
#